data_f0e41547f7fc8d195c96910c162c9adf
#
_entry.id   f0e41547f7fc8d195c96910c162c9adf
#
_cell.length_a   1.000
_cell.length_b   1.000
_cell.length_c   1.000
_cell.angle_alpha   90.00
_cell.angle_beta   90.00
_cell.angle_gamma   90.00
#
_symmetry.space_group_name_H-M   'P 1'
#
loop_
_entity.id
_entity.type
_entity.pdbx_description
1 polymer ?
#
loop_
_entity_poly.entity_id
_entity_poly.type
_entity_poly.pdbx_seq_one_letter_code
_entity_poly.pdbx_strand_id
1 'polypeptide(L)'
;MTEPLMLTEAREAPQVTARQAGHPALAAAARAIRAFAPTFVVTLARGSSDHAATTLKYALETQLRLPVMSAAPSVSGVYGADLNLKGALVLAISQSGGSPDLVGALSRARAAGALTCALVNVEDSPLAQAAELVVPLCAGEERAVAATKSYLAALVMGARLVQAWQPSPALARALDALPGTLEATLRAEPRARELATQLAQAEPQRLLVLGRGLHAGVADEVALKFQETAGLAALPFSTAEFAHGPARLADPQTPAVFFQARDATAPFTADTLRTLGGYGTPVTLIGAATPERAADLPTPASGHPLTDPAASALAAQLLIAHLAVQRGENPDAPPRLSKVTRTH
;
A
#
# COMPACT_ATOMS: atom_id res chain seq x y z
N MET A 1 15.90 10.00 -23.36
CA MET A 1 14.68 10.30 -22.60
C MET A 1 15.10 10.77 -21.21
N THR A 2 14.47 11.79 -20.67
CA THR A 2 14.66 12.21 -19.26
C THR A 2 14.19 11.08 -18.33
N GLU A 3 14.86 10.96 -17.18
CA GLU A 3 14.46 9.96 -16.18
C GLU A 3 13.04 10.25 -15.67
N PRO A 4 12.17 9.23 -15.52
CA PRO A 4 10.81 9.44 -15.03
C PRO A 4 10.77 10.02 -13.61
N LEU A 5 9.84 10.95 -13.36
CA LEU A 5 9.56 11.47 -12.02
C LEU A 5 9.14 10.34 -11.06
N MET A 6 8.38 9.36 -11.55
CA MET A 6 7.98 8.18 -10.77
C MET A 6 9.18 7.48 -10.12
N LEU A 7 10.31 7.32 -10.84
CA LEU A 7 11.55 6.76 -10.27
C LEU A 7 12.20 7.70 -9.27
N THR A 8 12.30 8.99 -9.60
CA THR A 8 12.87 10.00 -8.70
C THR A 8 12.10 10.05 -7.39
N GLU A 9 10.77 10.08 -7.46
CA GLU A 9 9.88 10.14 -6.31
C GLU A 9 9.89 8.83 -5.50
N ALA A 10 9.98 7.66 -6.14
CA ALA A 10 10.15 6.39 -5.43
C ALA A 10 11.45 6.35 -4.63
N ARG A 11 12.54 6.89 -5.17
CA ARG A 11 13.85 6.96 -4.48
C ARG A 11 13.87 7.91 -3.29
N GLU A 12 12.88 8.80 -3.13
CA GLU A 12 12.75 9.63 -1.95
C GLU A 12 12.15 8.89 -0.73
N ALA A 13 11.71 7.64 -0.88
CA ALA A 13 11.08 6.87 0.19
C ALA A 13 11.88 6.80 1.50
N PRO A 14 13.22 6.61 1.51
CA PRO A 14 14.00 6.64 2.75
C PRO A 14 13.88 7.97 3.49
N GLN A 15 14.01 9.09 2.78
CA GLN A 15 13.93 10.43 3.36
C GLN A 15 12.51 10.75 3.85
N VAL A 16 11.48 10.31 3.11
CA VAL A 16 10.06 10.45 3.52
C VAL A 16 9.84 9.74 4.84
N THR A 17 10.25 8.48 4.95
CA THR A 17 10.04 7.69 6.17
C THR A 17 10.86 8.20 7.36
N ALA A 18 12.03 8.80 7.12
CA ALA A 18 12.82 9.47 8.14
C ALA A 18 12.12 10.74 8.69
N ARG A 19 11.50 11.55 7.81
CA ARG A 19 10.75 12.76 8.24
C ARG A 19 9.53 12.44 9.12
N GLN A 20 8.98 11.25 9.01
CA GLN A 20 7.84 10.80 9.82
C GLN A 20 8.22 10.47 11.27
N ALA A 21 9.50 10.21 11.53
CA ALA A 21 9.96 9.80 12.85
C ALA A 21 9.70 10.87 13.90
N GLY A 22 9.07 10.49 15.02
CA GLY A 22 8.81 11.39 16.14
C GLY A 22 7.82 12.52 15.85
N HIS A 23 7.05 12.47 14.76
CA HIS A 23 6.11 13.54 14.45
C HIS A 23 5.09 13.74 15.58
N PRO A 24 4.92 14.98 16.12
CA PRO A 24 4.14 15.24 17.33
C PRO A 24 2.65 14.86 17.20
N ALA A 25 2.09 14.94 16.00
CA ALA A 25 0.71 14.55 15.73
C ALA A 25 0.44 13.08 16.06
N LEU A 26 1.42 12.17 15.91
CA LEU A 26 1.28 10.75 16.27
C LEU A 26 0.99 10.57 17.76
N ALA A 27 1.74 11.23 18.63
CA ALA A 27 1.55 11.13 20.06
C ALA A 27 0.21 11.74 20.50
N ALA A 28 -0.19 12.85 19.87
CA ALA A 28 -1.47 13.52 20.12
C ALA A 28 -2.64 12.64 19.68
N ALA A 29 -2.61 12.11 18.45
CA ALA A 29 -3.63 11.20 17.93
C ALA A 29 -3.74 9.94 18.77
N ALA A 30 -2.63 9.29 19.10
CA ALA A 30 -2.62 8.09 19.94
C ALA A 30 -3.21 8.31 21.35
N ARG A 31 -2.97 9.46 21.97
CA ARG A 31 -3.60 9.81 23.25
C ARG A 31 -5.11 9.96 23.12
N ALA A 32 -5.57 10.69 22.11
CA ALA A 32 -6.99 10.91 21.86
C ALA A 32 -7.71 9.58 21.54
N ILE A 33 -7.10 8.74 20.70
CA ILE A 33 -7.65 7.42 20.35
C ILE A 33 -7.73 6.52 21.58
N ARG A 34 -6.72 6.47 22.44
CA ARG A 34 -6.77 5.70 23.68
C ARG A 34 -7.83 6.20 24.65
N ALA A 35 -7.99 7.53 24.76
CA ALA A 35 -9.03 8.12 25.60
C ALA A 35 -10.44 7.84 25.08
N PHE A 36 -10.62 7.82 23.77
CA PHE A 36 -11.91 7.46 23.14
C PHE A 36 -12.23 5.96 23.27
N ALA A 37 -11.20 5.11 23.32
CA ALA A 37 -11.30 3.66 23.44
C ALA A 37 -12.22 3.03 22.36
N PRO A 38 -11.88 3.15 21.07
CA PRO A 38 -12.74 2.64 20.01
C PRO A 38 -12.92 1.12 20.12
N THR A 39 -14.13 0.65 19.79
CA THR A 39 -14.46 -0.78 19.78
C THR A 39 -14.24 -1.43 18.42
N PHE A 40 -14.18 -0.64 17.35
CA PHE A 40 -13.83 -1.06 15.98
C PHE A 40 -13.26 0.12 15.20
N VAL A 41 -12.64 -0.18 14.08
CA VAL A 41 -12.06 0.82 13.18
C VAL A 41 -12.75 0.75 11.82
N VAL A 42 -12.95 1.89 11.19
CA VAL A 42 -13.41 2.01 9.81
C VAL A 42 -12.35 2.72 9.00
N THR A 43 -11.83 2.09 7.95
CA THR A 43 -10.94 2.76 7.00
C THR A 43 -11.74 3.41 5.89
N LEU A 44 -11.32 4.61 5.47
CA LEU A 44 -11.98 5.43 4.45
C LEU A 44 -10.92 5.95 3.49
N ALA A 45 -10.88 5.43 2.26
CA ALA A 45 -9.89 5.80 1.27
C ALA A 45 -10.33 5.48 -0.17
N ARG A 46 -9.49 5.82 -1.16
CA ARG A 46 -9.63 5.47 -2.58
C ARG A 46 -8.27 5.17 -3.20
N GLY A 47 -8.24 4.31 -4.22
CA GLY A 47 -7.04 3.99 -5.00
C GLY A 47 -5.87 3.55 -4.13
N SER A 48 -4.67 4.06 -4.40
CA SER A 48 -3.45 3.71 -3.64
C SER A 48 -3.60 3.90 -2.12
N SER A 49 -4.35 4.91 -1.69
CA SER A 49 -4.62 5.11 -0.26
C SER A 49 -5.49 4.00 0.34
N ASP A 50 -6.42 3.40 -0.43
CA ASP A 50 -7.24 2.28 0.01
C ASP A 50 -6.42 0.98 0.09
N HIS A 51 -5.46 0.80 -0.82
CA HIS A 51 -4.51 -0.31 -0.75
C HIS A 51 -3.59 -0.19 0.48
N ALA A 52 -3.18 1.03 0.85
CA ALA A 52 -2.48 1.27 2.11
C ALA A 52 -3.38 0.97 3.32
N ALA A 53 -4.67 1.34 3.25
CA ALA A 53 -5.67 1.02 4.27
C ALA A 53 -5.89 -0.49 4.41
N THR A 54 -5.84 -1.26 3.32
CA THR A 54 -5.89 -2.73 3.35
C THR A 54 -4.73 -3.32 4.16
N THR A 55 -3.50 -2.85 3.96
CA THR A 55 -2.35 -3.25 4.78
C THR A 55 -2.52 -2.83 6.24
N LEU A 56 -2.98 -1.59 6.48
CA LEU A 56 -3.24 -1.06 7.83
C LEU A 56 -4.33 -1.86 8.56
N LYS A 57 -5.36 -2.35 7.85
CA LYS A 57 -6.37 -3.24 8.41
C LYS A 57 -5.72 -4.45 9.07
N TYR A 58 -4.86 -5.19 8.35
CA TYR A 58 -4.12 -6.33 8.93
C TYR A 58 -3.27 -5.91 10.14
N ALA A 59 -2.62 -4.75 10.07
CA ALA A 59 -1.81 -4.24 11.18
C ALA A 59 -2.66 -3.98 12.43
N LEU A 60 -3.80 -3.32 12.29
CA LEU A 60 -4.71 -3.02 13.40
C LEU A 60 -5.34 -4.29 13.99
N GLU A 61 -5.82 -5.20 13.14
CA GLU A 61 -6.45 -6.45 13.58
C GLU A 61 -5.45 -7.37 14.30
N THR A 62 -4.22 -7.48 13.80
CA THR A 62 -3.21 -8.38 14.40
C THR A 62 -2.55 -7.79 15.64
N GLN A 63 -2.31 -6.48 15.69
CA GLN A 63 -1.62 -5.83 16.81
C GLN A 63 -2.57 -5.37 17.90
N LEU A 64 -3.72 -4.80 17.53
CA LEU A 64 -4.66 -4.20 18.46
C LEU A 64 -5.87 -5.10 18.74
N ARG A 65 -6.09 -6.14 17.94
CA ARG A 65 -7.24 -7.07 18.02
C ARG A 65 -8.58 -6.35 17.88
N LEU A 66 -8.59 -5.23 17.17
CA LEU A 66 -9.80 -4.48 16.86
C LEU A 66 -10.32 -4.86 15.47
N PRO A 67 -11.63 -5.16 15.33
CA PRO A 67 -12.22 -5.38 14.00
C PRO A 67 -12.06 -4.14 13.13
N VAL A 68 -11.72 -4.36 11.85
CA VAL A 68 -11.56 -3.25 10.89
C VAL A 68 -12.47 -3.46 9.68
N MET A 69 -13.27 -2.47 9.38
CA MET A 69 -14.19 -2.43 8.25
C MET A 69 -13.69 -1.41 7.22
N SER A 70 -13.70 -1.75 5.94
CA SER A 70 -13.51 -0.77 4.87
C SER A 70 -14.84 -0.07 4.58
N ALA A 71 -14.85 1.27 4.56
CA ALA A 71 -16.03 2.04 4.23
C ALA A 71 -16.36 1.96 2.73
N ALA A 72 -17.66 1.96 2.43
CA ALA A 72 -18.16 2.21 1.08
C ALA A 72 -18.72 3.65 1.02
N PRO A 73 -17.96 4.65 0.53
CA PRO A 73 -18.38 6.06 0.57
C PRO A 73 -19.73 6.32 -0.11
N SER A 74 -20.09 5.52 -1.12
CA SER A 74 -21.40 5.60 -1.79
C SER A 74 -22.59 5.32 -0.86
N VAL A 75 -22.40 4.56 0.22
CA VAL A 75 -23.48 4.27 1.18
C VAL A 75 -24.03 5.58 1.77
N SER A 76 -23.15 6.43 2.24
CA SER A 76 -23.56 7.73 2.78
C SER A 76 -23.73 8.80 1.70
N GLY A 77 -22.89 8.80 0.65
CA GLY A 77 -22.87 9.84 -0.39
C GLY A 77 -23.99 9.70 -1.42
N VAL A 78 -24.25 8.48 -1.90
CA VAL A 78 -25.21 8.21 -2.98
C VAL A 78 -26.54 7.67 -2.43
N TYR A 79 -26.47 6.66 -1.55
CA TYR A 79 -27.70 6.07 -0.97
C TYR A 79 -28.28 6.88 0.19
N GLY A 80 -27.54 7.89 0.70
CA GLY A 80 -28.02 8.75 1.80
C GLY A 80 -28.23 8.02 3.13
N ALA A 81 -27.60 6.85 3.31
CA ALA A 81 -27.77 6.03 4.49
C ALA A 81 -26.80 6.47 5.60
N ASP A 82 -27.36 6.79 6.78
CA ASP A 82 -26.56 7.12 7.95
C ASP A 82 -26.24 5.83 8.74
N LEU A 83 -24.95 5.51 8.80
CA LEU A 83 -24.46 4.35 9.57
C LEU A 83 -24.36 4.70 11.06
N ASN A 84 -24.67 3.73 11.92
CA ASN A 84 -24.36 3.86 13.34
C ASN A 84 -22.87 3.60 13.56
N LEU A 85 -22.10 4.67 13.72
CA LEU A 85 -20.66 4.64 13.93
C LEU A 85 -20.24 5.03 15.36
N LYS A 86 -21.18 5.00 16.31
CA LYS A 86 -20.87 5.24 17.71
C LYS A 86 -19.84 4.24 18.22
N GLY A 87 -18.75 4.75 18.78
CA GLY A 87 -17.62 3.92 19.26
C GLY A 87 -16.64 3.50 18.17
N ALA A 88 -16.83 3.94 16.91
CA ALA A 88 -15.87 3.71 15.84
C ALA A 88 -14.73 4.75 15.86
N LEU A 89 -13.52 4.32 15.49
CA LEU A 89 -12.49 5.20 14.96
C LEU A 89 -12.57 5.15 13.44
N VAL A 90 -12.80 6.28 12.76
CA VAL A 90 -12.74 6.37 11.31
C VAL A 90 -11.39 6.94 10.89
N LEU A 91 -10.59 6.11 10.20
CA LEU A 91 -9.28 6.47 9.67
C LEU A 91 -9.40 6.78 8.17
N ALA A 92 -9.41 8.05 7.82
CA ALA A 92 -9.38 8.49 6.44
C ALA A 92 -7.93 8.63 5.94
N ILE A 93 -7.61 8.05 4.79
CA ILE A 93 -6.27 8.12 4.20
C ILE A 93 -6.38 8.77 2.82
N SER A 94 -5.61 9.85 2.58
CA SER A 94 -5.60 10.53 1.28
C SER A 94 -4.32 11.31 1.05
N GLN A 95 -3.79 11.22 -0.17
CA GLN A 95 -2.66 12.07 -0.58
C GLN A 95 -3.10 13.53 -0.72
N SER A 96 -4.15 13.82 -1.49
CA SER A 96 -4.60 15.19 -1.76
C SER A 96 -5.56 15.76 -0.71
N GLY A 97 -6.32 14.88 -0.02
CA GLY A 97 -7.40 15.27 0.88
C GLY A 97 -8.55 16.04 0.21
N GLY A 98 -8.61 16.01 -1.13
CA GLY A 98 -9.55 16.81 -1.91
C GLY A 98 -10.77 16.07 -2.47
N SER A 99 -10.93 14.76 -2.25
CA SER A 99 -12.03 13.95 -2.81
C SER A 99 -13.34 14.26 -2.08
N PRO A 100 -14.38 14.79 -2.78
CA PRO A 100 -15.61 15.23 -2.12
C PRO A 100 -16.38 14.10 -1.41
N ASP A 101 -16.38 12.88 -1.98
CA ASP A 101 -17.00 11.71 -1.40
C ASP A 101 -16.35 11.29 -0.06
N LEU A 102 -15.01 11.37 0.04
CA LEU A 102 -14.30 11.09 1.29
C LEU A 102 -14.59 12.16 2.35
N VAL A 103 -14.58 13.44 1.96
CA VAL A 103 -14.88 14.56 2.87
C VAL A 103 -16.30 14.44 3.41
N GLY A 104 -17.27 14.17 2.53
CA GLY A 104 -18.67 13.99 2.91
C GLY A 104 -18.87 12.78 3.83
N ALA A 105 -18.25 11.63 3.51
CA ALA A 105 -18.33 10.43 4.33
C ALA A 105 -17.70 10.63 5.71
N LEU A 106 -16.53 11.29 5.79
CA LEU A 106 -15.87 11.58 7.06
C LEU A 106 -16.71 12.52 7.95
N SER A 107 -17.27 13.56 7.35
CA SER A 107 -18.13 14.52 8.06
C SER A 107 -19.39 13.85 8.64
N ARG A 108 -20.03 12.96 7.86
CA ARG A 108 -21.17 12.16 8.33
C ARG A 108 -20.77 11.19 9.44
N ALA A 109 -19.63 10.54 9.32
CA ALA A 109 -19.10 9.65 10.34
C ALA A 109 -18.90 10.38 11.69
N ARG A 110 -18.32 11.59 11.64
CA ARG A 110 -18.18 12.46 12.80
C ARG A 110 -19.52 12.84 13.41
N ALA A 111 -20.50 13.22 12.59
CA ALA A 111 -21.86 13.53 13.05
C ALA A 111 -22.56 12.31 13.67
N ALA A 112 -22.23 11.09 13.23
CA ALA A 112 -22.71 9.82 13.78
C ALA A 112 -22.00 9.39 15.08
N GLY A 113 -21.09 10.22 15.62
CA GLY A 113 -20.40 10.00 16.91
C GLY A 113 -19.14 9.13 16.83
N ALA A 114 -18.58 8.95 15.63
CA ALA A 114 -17.26 8.36 15.49
C ALA A 114 -16.16 9.38 15.86
N LEU A 115 -15.04 8.89 16.38
CA LEU A 115 -13.79 9.65 16.38
C LEU A 115 -13.18 9.60 14.98
N THR A 116 -12.85 10.76 14.41
CA THR A 116 -12.32 10.86 13.05
C THR A 116 -10.86 11.26 13.04
N CYS A 117 -10.05 10.53 12.26
CA CYS A 117 -8.63 10.80 12.09
C CYS A 117 -8.28 10.76 10.60
N ALA A 118 -7.65 11.83 10.09
CA ALA A 118 -7.17 11.91 8.72
C ALA A 118 -5.64 11.75 8.65
N LEU A 119 -5.18 10.75 7.91
CA LEU A 119 -3.79 10.60 7.49
C LEU A 119 -3.66 11.24 6.11
N VAL A 120 -3.17 12.47 6.03
CA VAL A 120 -3.17 13.27 4.80
C VAL A 120 -1.80 13.87 4.50
N ASN A 121 -1.50 14.04 3.22
CA ASN A 121 -0.26 14.71 2.82
C ASN A 121 -0.43 16.24 2.69
N VAL A 122 -1.63 16.71 2.39
CA VAL A 122 -1.99 18.15 2.35
C VAL A 122 -2.73 18.51 3.63
N GLU A 123 -2.03 19.15 4.55
CA GLU A 123 -2.49 19.39 5.95
C GLU A 123 -3.66 20.39 6.05
N ASP A 124 -3.80 21.29 5.09
CA ASP A 124 -4.89 22.28 4.99
C ASP A 124 -6.03 21.84 4.05
N SER A 125 -6.04 20.56 3.65
CA SER A 125 -7.04 20.02 2.75
C SER A 125 -8.44 19.94 3.36
N PRO A 126 -9.51 19.90 2.53
CA PRO A 126 -10.88 19.72 3.02
C PRO A 126 -11.07 18.49 3.91
N LEU A 127 -10.37 17.37 3.63
CA LEU A 127 -10.43 16.16 4.45
C LEU A 127 -9.79 16.37 5.83
N ALA A 128 -8.67 17.10 5.89
CA ALA A 128 -8.03 17.45 7.15
C ALA A 128 -8.96 18.33 8.01
N GLN A 129 -9.63 19.32 7.40
CA GLN A 129 -10.57 20.20 8.10
C GLN A 129 -11.83 19.45 8.60
N ALA A 130 -12.26 18.39 7.94
CA ALA A 130 -13.39 17.58 8.35
C ALA A 130 -13.07 16.64 9.53
N ALA A 131 -11.79 16.30 9.74
CA ALA A 131 -11.34 15.38 10.78
C ALA A 131 -11.15 16.08 12.13
N GLU A 132 -11.26 15.31 13.23
CA GLU A 132 -10.92 15.79 14.58
C GLU A 132 -9.42 15.65 14.85
N LEU A 133 -8.80 14.64 14.27
CA LEU A 133 -7.37 14.36 14.39
C LEU A 133 -6.74 14.38 13.00
N VAL A 134 -5.60 15.03 12.87
CA VAL A 134 -4.84 15.08 11.62
C VAL A 134 -3.43 14.57 11.89
N VAL A 135 -3.00 13.62 11.07
CA VAL A 135 -1.66 13.05 11.08
C VAL A 135 -1.06 13.22 9.68
N PRO A 136 -0.06 14.11 9.51
CA PRO A 136 0.56 14.35 8.22
C PRO A 136 1.33 13.14 7.70
N LEU A 137 1.21 12.84 6.40
CA LEU A 137 1.99 11.78 5.76
C LEU A 137 3.45 12.16 5.53
N CYS A 138 3.77 13.44 5.52
CA CYS A 138 5.13 13.98 5.33
C CYS A 138 5.81 13.55 4.00
N ALA A 139 5.03 13.19 2.98
CA ALA A 139 5.58 12.74 1.69
C ALA A 139 6.19 13.88 0.86
N GLY A 140 5.81 15.13 1.16
CA GLY A 140 6.14 16.27 0.32
C GLY A 140 5.33 16.30 -0.98
N GLU A 141 5.75 17.12 -1.93
CA GLU A 141 5.10 17.21 -3.24
C GLU A 141 5.37 15.93 -4.04
N GLU A 142 4.32 15.34 -4.60
CA GLU A 142 4.38 14.20 -5.52
C GLU A 142 3.68 14.59 -6.83
N ARG A 143 4.44 14.64 -7.91
CA ARG A 143 4.02 15.21 -9.20
C ARG A 143 3.65 14.16 -10.23
N ALA A 144 4.29 12.97 -10.21
CA ALA A 144 3.88 11.86 -11.04
C ALA A 144 2.42 11.50 -10.75
N VAL A 145 1.64 11.17 -11.79
CA VAL A 145 0.23 10.80 -11.61
C VAL A 145 0.11 9.56 -10.74
N ALA A 146 0.90 8.53 -11.02
CA ALA A 146 0.94 7.32 -10.22
C ALA A 146 1.59 7.59 -8.86
N ALA A 147 0.92 7.20 -7.79
CA ALA A 147 1.43 7.34 -6.43
C ALA A 147 2.63 6.39 -6.19
N THR A 148 3.68 6.90 -5.56
CA THR A 148 4.86 6.14 -5.15
C THR A 148 5.22 6.43 -3.70
N LYS A 149 5.94 7.54 -3.44
CA LYS A 149 6.36 7.93 -2.09
C LYS A 149 5.17 8.24 -1.16
N SER A 150 4.06 8.76 -1.69
CA SER A 150 2.87 9.04 -0.87
C SER A 150 2.18 7.76 -0.42
N TYR A 151 2.16 6.71 -1.24
CA TYR A 151 1.69 5.38 -0.84
C TYR A 151 2.57 4.78 0.27
N LEU A 152 3.89 4.80 0.08
CA LEU A 152 4.85 4.35 1.09
C LEU A 152 4.72 5.16 2.39
N ALA A 153 4.54 6.47 2.26
CA ALA A 153 4.28 7.35 3.41
C ALA A 153 3.02 6.94 4.19
N ALA A 154 1.95 6.58 3.49
CA ALA A 154 0.70 6.11 4.12
C ALA A 154 0.90 4.78 4.85
N LEU A 155 1.58 3.81 4.23
CA LEU A 155 1.92 2.53 4.86
C LEU A 155 2.71 2.74 6.17
N VAL A 156 3.78 3.52 6.10
CA VAL A 156 4.69 3.70 7.23
C VAL A 156 4.07 4.57 8.32
N MET A 157 3.33 5.61 7.96
CA MET A 157 2.62 6.44 8.94
C MET A 157 1.52 5.63 9.66
N GLY A 158 0.82 4.74 8.93
CA GLY A 158 -0.10 3.78 9.54
C GLY A 158 0.59 2.89 10.57
N ALA A 159 1.74 2.31 10.25
CA ALA A 159 2.53 1.50 11.18
C ALA A 159 3.04 2.31 12.38
N ARG A 160 3.44 3.57 12.17
CA ARG A 160 3.82 4.50 13.26
C ARG A 160 2.64 4.86 14.15
N LEU A 161 1.44 5.02 13.59
CA LEU A 161 0.22 5.23 14.39
C LEU A 161 -0.09 4.01 15.26
N VAL A 162 0.02 2.80 14.71
CA VAL A 162 -0.12 1.55 15.49
C VAL A 162 0.90 1.51 16.62
N GLN A 163 2.19 1.82 16.33
CA GLN A 163 3.25 1.89 17.33
C GLN A 163 2.97 2.93 18.43
N ALA A 164 2.46 4.10 18.06
CA ALA A 164 2.13 5.16 19.02
C ALA A 164 0.89 4.80 19.86
N TRP A 165 -0.06 4.06 19.27
CA TRP A 165 -1.28 3.61 19.96
C TRP A 165 -0.99 2.47 20.93
N GLN A 166 -0.28 1.44 20.48
CA GLN A 166 0.15 0.30 21.30
C GLN A 166 1.66 0.06 21.14
N PRO A 167 2.49 0.61 22.03
CA PRO A 167 3.93 0.55 21.91
C PRO A 167 4.49 -0.88 21.93
N SER A 168 5.34 -1.19 20.95
CA SER A 168 6.11 -2.43 20.84
C SER A 168 7.60 -2.09 20.63
N PRO A 169 8.52 -2.54 21.51
CA PRO A 169 9.95 -2.28 21.32
C PRO A 169 10.51 -2.86 20.01
N ALA A 170 9.94 -3.96 19.53
CA ALA A 170 10.36 -4.57 18.26
C ALA A 170 9.93 -3.71 17.07
N LEU A 171 8.68 -3.25 17.05
CA LEU A 171 8.16 -2.36 15.98
C LEU A 171 8.88 -1.01 16.00
N ALA A 172 9.16 -0.44 17.20
CA ALA A 172 9.89 0.81 17.31
C ALA A 172 11.26 0.71 16.63
N ARG A 173 12.06 -0.30 16.98
CA ARG A 173 13.38 -0.53 16.36
C ARG A 173 13.30 -0.74 14.85
N ALA A 174 12.29 -1.47 14.37
CA ALA A 174 12.12 -1.71 12.95
C ALA A 174 11.73 -0.41 12.19
N LEU A 175 10.88 0.43 12.77
CA LEU A 175 10.52 1.73 12.20
C LEU A 175 11.70 2.72 12.20
N ASP A 176 12.57 2.67 13.21
CA ASP A 176 13.78 3.51 13.27
C ASP A 176 14.82 3.05 12.23
N ALA A 177 14.95 1.75 11.99
CA ALA A 177 15.85 1.17 10.99
C ALA A 177 15.31 1.26 9.55
N LEU A 178 14.01 1.52 9.37
CA LEU A 178 13.34 1.43 8.07
C LEU A 178 13.94 2.33 6.98
N PRO A 179 14.35 3.59 7.23
CA PRO A 179 15.00 4.40 6.20
C PRO A 179 16.22 3.70 5.60
N GLY A 180 17.08 3.12 6.43
CA GLY A 180 18.24 2.35 5.97
C GLY A 180 17.87 1.06 5.22
N THR A 181 16.78 0.39 5.62
CA THR A 181 16.22 -0.76 4.88
C THR A 181 15.77 -0.37 3.49
N LEU A 182 15.08 0.78 3.36
CA LEU A 182 14.64 1.29 2.05
C LEU A 182 15.82 1.74 1.18
N GLU A 183 16.85 2.38 1.75
CA GLU A 183 18.09 2.67 1.01
C GLU A 183 18.76 1.40 0.49
N ALA A 184 18.80 0.35 1.30
CA ALA A 184 19.33 -0.94 0.86
C ALA A 184 18.46 -1.57 -0.24
N THR A 185 17.15 -1.39 -0.20
CA THR A 185 16.22 -1.84 -1.25
C THR A 185 16.49 -1.13 -2.58
N LEU A 186 16.80 0.17 -2.57
CA LEU A 186 17.14 0.91 -3.79
C LEU A 186 18.37 0.34 -4.53
N ARG A 187 19.27 -0.35 -3.84
CA ARG A 187 20.42 -1.01 -4.47
C ARG A 187 20.02 -2.16 -5.41
N ALA A 188 18.81 -2.67 -5.28
CA ALA A 188 18.27 -3.70 -6.17
C ALA A 188 17.71 -3.13 -7.49
N GLU A 189 17.75 -1.81 -7.72
CA GLU A 189 17.21 -1.19 -8.92
C GLU A 189 17.80 -1.71 -10.24
N PRO A 190 19.12 -1.98 -10.39
CA PRO A 190 19.63 -2.62 -11.60
C PRO A 190 18.96 -3.95 -11.90
N ARG A 191 18.71 -4.76 -10.86
CA ARG A 191 18.00 -6.04 -11.01
C ARG A 191 16.53 -5.84 -11.35
N ALA A 192 15.87 -4.85 -10.77
CA ALA A 192 14.50 -4.48 -11.13
C ALA A 192 14.38 -4.09 -12.61
N ARG A 193 15.37 -3.35 -13.15
CA ARG A 193 15.44 -2.99 -14.57
C ARG A 193 15.61 -4.21 -15.48
N GLU A 194 16.45 -5.18 -15.11
CA GLU A 194 16.63 -6.44 -15.85
C GLU A 194 15.33 -7.24 -15.91
N LEU A 195 14.65 -7.39 -14.77
CA LEU A 195 13.36 -8.08 -14.68
C LEU A 195 12.27 -7.36 -15.49
N ALA A 196 12.28 -6.03 -15.49
CA ALA A 196 11.40 -5.23 -16.33
C ALA A 196 11.63 -5.50 -17.82
N THR A 197 12.91 -5.63 -18.24
CA THR A 197 13.24 -5.98 -19.63
C THR A 197 12.72 -7.37 -20.01
N GLN A 198 12.90 -8.35 -19.14
CA GLN A 198 12.40 -9.70 -19.36
C GLN A 198 10.87 -9.73 -19.47
N LEU A 199 10.19 -8.99 -18.59
CA LEU A 199 8.73 -8.89 -18.61
C LEU A 199 8.21 -8.14 -19.84
N ALA A 200 8.91 -7.07 -20.29
CA ALA A 200 8.57 -6.35 -21.51
C ALA A 200 8.70 -7.24 -22.76
N GLN A 201 9.78 -8.03 -22.84
CA GLN A 201 10.03 -8.95 -23.95
C GLN A 201 9.04 -10.12 -24.01
N ALA A 202 8.48 -10.51 -22.87
CA ALA A 202 7.45 -11.56 -22.82
C ALA A 202 6.08 -11.08 -23.34
N GLU A 203 5.87 -9.78 -23.50
CA GLU A 203 4.63 -9.16 -24.01
C GLU A 203 3.33 -9.76 -23.44
N PRO A 204 3.22 -9.92 -22.11
CA PRO A 204 2.07 -10.61 -21.54
C PRO A 204 0.78 -9.81 -21.78
N GLN A 205 -0.31 -10.54 -22.07
CA GLN A 205 -1.64 -9.94 -22.20
C GLN A 205 -2.26 -9.63 -20.83
N ARG A 206 -1.83 -10.36 -19.80
CA ARG A 206 -2.27 -10.20 -18.42
C ARG A 206 -1.16 -10.61 -17.47
N LEU A 207 -1.25 -10.14 -16.23
CA LEU A 207 -0.28 -10.40 -15.16
C LEU A 207 -1.04 -10.74 -13.88
N LEU A 208 -0.62 -11.76 -13.15
CA LEU A 208 -1.09 -12.02 -11.81
C LEU A 208 -0.22 -11.26 -10.80
N VAL A 209 -0.83 -10.70 -9.77
CA VAL A 209 -0.10 -10.07 -8.66
C VAL A 209 -0.59 -10.69 -7.35
N LEU A 210 0.30 -11.43 -6.68
CA LEU A 210 -0.09 -12.27 -5.56
C LEU A 210 0.60 -11.85 -4.27
N GLY A 211 -0.20 -11.64 -3.23
CA GLY A 211 0.27 -11.35 -1.87
C GLY A 211 -0.61 -12.04 -0.84
N ARG A 212 -0.25 -11.98 0.44
CA ARG A 212 -1.07 -12.49 1.55
C ARG A 212 -0.86 -11.66 2.81
N GLY A 213 -1.88 -11.56 3.65
CA GLY A 213 -1.77 -10.85 4.91
C GLY A 213 -1.40 -9.39 4.69
N LEU A 214 -0.32 -8.94 5.33
CA LEU A 214 0.20 -7.58 5.18
C LEU A 214 0.60 -7.22 3.75
N HIS A 215 0.88 -8.20 2.88
CA HIS A 215 1.21 -7.98 1.48
C HIS A 215 -0.02 -8.01 0.54
N ALA A 216 -1.24 -8.25 1.05
CA ALA A 216 -2.44 -8.19 0.21
C ALA A 216 -2.64 -6.79 -0.39
N GLY A 217 -2.61 -5.74 0.45
CA GLY A 217 -2.70 -4.35 -0.03
C GLY A 217 -1.52 -3.92 -0.92
N VAL A 218 -0.33 -4.54 -0.75
CA VAL A 218 0.79 -4.32 -1.68
C VAL A 218 0.51 -4.93 -3.03
N ALA A 219 -0.09 -6.13 -3.07
CA ALA A 219 -0.48 -6.76 -4.34
C ALA A 219 -1.54 -5.94 -5.08
N ASP A 220 -2.54 -5.41 -4.36
CA ASP A 220 -3.55 -4.51 -4.92
C ASP A 220 -2.91 -3.26 -5.53
N GLU A 221 -2.00 -2.61 -4.79
CA GLU A 221 -1.31 -1.40 -5.25
C GLU A 221 -0.42 -1.66 -6.45
N VAL A 222 0.35 -2.74 -6.43
CA VAL A 222 1.25 -3.10 -7.52
C VAL A 222 0.47 -3.43 -8.79
N ALA A 223 -0.66 -4.12 -8.68
CA ALA A 223 -1.54 -4.35 -9.81
C ALA A 223 -2.09 -3.04 -10.37
N LEU A 224 -2.53 -2.11 -9.52
CA LEU A 224 -2.95 -0.77 -9.93
C LEU A 224 -1.83 -0.04 -10.67
N LYS A 225 -0.61 -0.07 -10.16
CA LYS A 225 0.53 0.60 -10.83
C LYS A 225 0.84 0.01 -12.20
N PHE A 226 0.78 -1.31 -12.38
CA PHE A 226 0.91 -1.93 -13.72
C PHE A 226 -0.18 -1.47 -14.67
N GLN A 227 -1.42 -1.36 -14.19
CA GLN A 227 -2.55 -0.87 -14.99
C GLN A 227 -2.37 0.60 -15.39
N GLU A 228 -2.05 1.45 -14.42
CA GLU A 228 -1.92 2.90 -14.63
C GLU A 228 -0.75 3.25 -15.54
N THR A 229 0.43 2.69 -15.28
CA THR A 229 1.68 3.19 -15.88
C THR A 229 2.17 2.37 -17.06
N ALA A 230 1.88 1.08 -17.10
CA ALA A 230 2.32 0.18 -18.17
C ALA A 230 1.19 -0.29 -19.09
N GLY A 231 -0.08 0.12 -18.82
CA GLY A 231 -1.25 -0.29 -19.60
C GLY A 231 -1.47 -1.82 -19.60
N LEU A 232 -1.02 -2.51 -18.55
CA LEU A 232 -1.06 -3.96 -18.46
C LEU A 232 -2.21 -4.43 -17.57
N ALA A 233 -3.01 -5.38 -18.05
CA ALA A 233 -4.08 -6.00 -17.28
C ALA A 233 -3.51 -6.84 -16.13
N ALA A 234 -3.21 -6.21 -15.01
CA ALA A 234 -2.72 -6.85 -13.80
C ALA A 234 -3.87 -7.18 -12.84
N LEU A 235 -3.90 -8.41 -12.33
CA LEU A 235 -4.97 -8.96 -11.53
C LEU A 235 -4.45 -9.30 -10.13
N PRO A 236 -4.84 -8.54 -9.09
CA PRO A 236 -4.39 -8.81 -7.74
C PRO A 236 -5.23 -9.90 -7.08
N PHE A 237 -4.57 -10.78 -6.30
CA PHE A 237 -5.25 -11.74 -5.45
C PHE A 237 -4.47 -11.98 -4.15
N SER A 238 -5.21 -12.17 -3.08
CA SER A 238 -4.67 -12.91 -1.94
C SER A 238 -4.37 -14.35 -2.39
N THR A 239 -3.24 -14.92 -1.95
CA THR A 239 -2.91 -16.31 -2.30
C THR A 239 -3.98 -17.31 -1.83
N ALA A 240 -4.75 -16.97 -0.77
CA ALA A 240 -5.88 -17.78 -0.34
C ALA A 240 -7.03 -17.70 -1.36
N GLU A 241 -7.46 -16.48 -1.72
CA GLU A 241 -8.54 -16.26 -2.69
C GLU A 241 -8.17 -16.79 -4.09
N PHE A 242 -6.89 -16.72 -4.45
CA PHE A 242 -6.39 -17.26 -5.71
C PHE A 242 -6.73 -18.75 -5.89
N ALA A 243 -6.66 -19.55 -4.82
CA ALA A 243 -6.99 -20.97 -4.86
C ALA A 243 -8.50 -21.27 -5.08
N HIS A 244 -9.39 -20.28 -4.81
CA HIS A 244 -10.84 -20.44 -4.91
C HIS A 244 -11.43 -20.09 -6.28
N GLY A 245 -10.64 -20.26 -7.37
CA GLY A 245 -11.10 -20.08 -8.74
C GLY A 245 -10.08 -19.39 -9.64
N PRO A 246 -9.51 -18.23 -9.26
CA PRO A 246 -8.53 -17.50 -10.07
C PRO A 246 -7.29 -18.30 -10.49
N ALA A 247 -6.94 -19.38 -9.79
CA ALA A 247 -5.88 -20.33 -10.17
C ALA A 247 -6.05 -20.86 -11.61
N ARG A 248 -7.28 -20.88 -12.16
CA ARG A 248 -7.56 -21.20 -13.56
C ARG A 248 -6.85 -20.28 -14.55
N LEU A 249 -6.46 -19.07 -14.12
CA LEU A 249 -5.74 -18.10 -14.96
C LEU A 249 -4.24 -18.36 -15.07
N ALA A 250 -3.70 -19.22 -14.19
CA ALA A 250 -2.27 -19.54 -14.17
C ALA A 250 -1.93 -20.52 -15.31
N ASP A 251 -1.00 -20.11 -16.15
CA ASP A 251 -0.49 -20.88 -17.28
C ASP A 251 0.92 -20.35 -17.67
N PRO A 252 1.64 -21.01 -18.60
CA PRO A 252 2.96 -20.57 -19.03
C PRO A 252 2.99 -19.19 -19.71
N GLN A 253 1.86 -18.65 -20.15
CA GLN A 253 1.75 -17.34 -20.84
C GLN A 253 1.28 -16.21 -19.91
N THR A 254 0.92 -16.55 -18.68
CA THR A 254 0.42 -15.61 -17.68
C THR A 254 1.46 -15.44 -16.57
N PRO A 255 2.42 -14.49 -16.67
CA PRO A 255 3.41 -14.29 -15.62
C PRO A 255 2.76 -13.79 -14.33
N ALA A 256 3.45 -14.00 -13.21
CA ALA A 256 3.04 -13.56 -11.90
C ALA A 256 4.15 -12.74 -11.21
N VAL A 257 3.77 -11.65 -10.58
CA VAL A 257 4.56 -10.99 -9.54
C VAL A 257 4.06 -11.51 -8.19
N PHE A 258 4.95 -12.03 -7.38
CA PHE A 258 4.61 -12.75 -6.16
C PHE A 258 5.38 -12.15 -4.96
N PHE A 259 4.65 -11.80 -3.90
CA PHE A 259 5.22 -11.28 -2.67
C PHE A 259 5.40 -12.37 -1.62
N GLN A 260 6.65 -12.68 -1.29
CA GLN A 260 6.98 -13.61 -0.20
C GLN A 260 7.23 -12.84 1.10
N ALA A 261 6.33 -13.03 2.06
CA ALA A 261 6.41 -12.43 3.37
C ALA A 261 7.42 -13.13 4.30
N ARG A 262 7.75 -12.44 5.42
CA ARG A 262 8.55 -12.98 6.55
C ARG A 262 7.72 -13.09 7.83
N ASP A 263 6.43 -13.41 7.68
CA ASP A 263 5.50 -13.51 8.80
C ASP A 263 4.83 -14.90 8.85
N ALA A 264 3.79 -15.03 9.67
CA ALA A 264 3.04 -16.27 9.82
C ALA A 264 2.39 -16.77 8.51
N THR A 265 2.30 -15.94 7.46
CA THR A 265 1.76 -16.33 6.16
C THR A 265 2.78 -17.01 5.25
N ALA A 266 4.08 -16.95 5.58
CA ALA A 266 5.18 -17.43 4.75
C ALA A 266 5.04 -18.90 4.30
N PRO A 267 4.65 -19.88 5.15
CA PRO A 267 4.47 -21.26 4.69
C PRO A 267 3.39 -21.40 3.62
N PHE A 268 2.28 -20.69 3.78
CA PHE A 268 1.15 -20.75 2.85
C PHE A 268 1.44 -20.07 1.51
N THR A 269 2.25 -19.00 1.52
CA THR A 269 2.71 -18.36 0.28
C THR A 269 3.69 -19.26 -0.46
N ALA A 270 4.57 -19.97 0.22
CA ALA A 270 5.46 -20.95 -0.38
C ALA A 270 4.70 -22.10 -1.07
N ASP A 271 3.60 -22.57 -0.47
CA ASP A 271 2.73 -23.60 -1.08
C ASP A 271 2.12 -23.12 -2.40
N THR A 272 1.60 -21.88 -2.42
CA THR A 272 1.06 -21.28 -3.65
C THR A 272 2.14 -21.12 -4.72
N LEU A 273 3.35 -20.73 -4.33
CA LEU A 273 4.48 -20.60 -5.26
C LEU A 273 4.84 -21.93 -5.91
N ARG A 274 4.84 -23.05 -5.15
CA ARG A 274 5.03 -24.41 -5.70
C ARG A 274 3.91 -24.79 -6.67
N THR A 275 2.67 -24.43 -6.36
CA THR A 275 1.52 -24.66 -7.22
C THR A 275 1.66 -23.94 -8.57
N LEU A 276 2.05 -22.66 -8.56
CA LEU A 276 2.33 -21.89 -9.78
C LEU A 276 3.44 -22.51 -10.62
N GLY A 277 4.50 -23.01 -9.97
CA GLY A 277 5.57 -23.74 -10.64
C GLY A 277 5.05 -25.01 -11.33
N GLY A 278 4.12 -25.75 -10.70
CA GLY A 278 3.46 -26.91 -11.29
C GLY A 278 2.61 -26.59 -12.52
N TYR A 279 2.09 -25.36 -12.63
CA TYR A 279 1.35 -24.86 -13.80
C TYR A 279 2.27 -24.26 -14.88
N GLY A 280 3.57 -24.21 -14.64
CA GLY A 280 4.54 -23.59 -15.55
C GLY A 280 4.45 -22.07 -15.61
N THR A 281 3.77 -21.43 -14.67
CA THR A 281 3.62 -19.97 -14.59
C THR A 281 4.98 -19.30 -14.33
N PRO A 282 5.44 -18.39 -15.19
CA PRO A 282 6.65 -17.60 -14.91
C PRO A 282 6.41 -16.68 -13.69
N VAL A 283 7.26 -16.78 -12.67
CA VAL A 283 7.08 -15.98 -11.43
C VAL A 283 8.28 -15.07 -11.20
N THR A 284 8.01 -13.78 -10.99
CA THR A 284 8.95 -12.82 -10.40
C THR A 284 8.69 -12.76 -8.89
N LEU A 285 9.58 -13.35 -8.10
CA LEU A 285 9.49 -13.42 -6.64
C LEU A 285 10.14 -12.18 -6.02
N ILE A 286 9.36 -11.39 -5.30
CA ILE A 286 9.79 -10.18 -4.56
C ILE A 286 9.72 -10.44 -3.06
N GLY A 287 10.75 -10.04 -2.31
CA GLY A 287 10.75 -10.11 -0.85
C GLY A 287 11.72 -11.14 -0.27
N ALA A 288 11.20 -12.09 0.51
CA ALA A 288 12.00 -13.16 1.10
C ALA A 288 12.31 -14.28 0.09
N ALA A 289 13.39 -15.02 0.34
CA ALA A 289 13.58 -16.33 -0.28
C ALA A 289 12.65 -17.37 0.38
N THR A 290 12.34 -18.44 -0.36
CA THR A 290 11.77 -19.66 0.21
C THR A 290 12.87 -20.70 0.42
N PRO A 291 12.62 -21.81 1.13
CA PRO A 291 13.60 -22.90 1.24
C PRO A 291 14.04 -23.46 -0.13
N GLU A 292 13.14 -23.42 -1.12
CA GLU A 292 13.38 -24.02 -2.44
C GLU A 292 13.84 -22.99 -3.50
N ARG A 293 13.67 -21.70 -3.24
CA ARG A 293 13.91 -20.67 -4.27
C ARG A 293 14.39 -19.33 -3.68
N ALA A 294 15.46 -18.79 -4.24
CA ALA A 294 15.87 -17.41 -3.98
C ALA A 294 14.85 -16.42 -4.56
N ALA A 295 14.72 -15.25 -3.96
CA ALA A 295 13.93 -14.16 -4.53
C ALA A 295 14.62 -13.60 -5.79
N ASP A 296 13.84 -13.29 -6.81
CA ASP A 296 14.35 -12.64 -8.04
C ASP A 296 14.67 -11.18 -7.78
N LEU A 297 13.90 -10.55 -6.89
CA LEU A 297 14.11 -9.19 -6.41
C LEU A 297 14.08 -9.20 -4.87
N PRO A 298 15.20 -9.54 -4.21
CA PRO A 298 15.26 -9.67 -2.78
C PRO A 298 15.13 -8.31 -2.10
N THR A 299 14.37 -8.26 -1.00
CA THR A 299 14.31 -7.10 -0.11
C THR A 299 15.03 -7.42 1.20
N PRO A 300 15.71 -6.44 1.83
CA PRO A 300 16.27 -6.62 3.16
C PRO A 300 15.18 -6.91 4.18
N ALA A 301 15.48 -7.72 5.20
CA ALA A 301 14.57 -7.88 6.32
C ALA A 301 14.50 -6.58 7.13
N SER A 302 13.29 -6.09 7.36
CA SER A 302 13.08 -4.83 8.07
C SER A 302 13.06 -4.98 9.60
N GLY A 303 13.08 -6.22 10.10
CA GLY A 303 13.06 -6.53 11.53
C GLY A 303 11.67 -6.65 12.16
N HIS A 304 10.61 -6.32 11.42
CA HIS A 304 9.23 -6.51 11.90
C HIS A 304 8.26 -6.70 10.70
N PRO A 305 7.27 -7.61 10.78
CA PRO A 305 6.35 -7.86 9.67
C PRO A 305 5.59 -6.62 9.16
N LEU A 306 5.28 -5.66 10.03
CA LEU A 306 4.55 -4.44 9.63
C LEU A 306 5.40 -3.47 8.78
N THR A 307 6.70 -3.62 8.74
CA THR A 307 7.60 -2.75 7.97
C THR A 307 8.08 -3.39 6.67
N ASP A 308 8.00 -4.73 6.54
CA ASP A 308 8.36 -5.45 5.30
C ASP A 308 7.55 -5.01 4.06
N PRO A 309 6.24 -4.71 4.14
CA PRO A 309 5.47 -4.24 2.99
C PRO A 309 6.06 -3.01 2.29
N ALA A 310 6.67 -2.10 3.05
CA ALA A 310 7.25 -0.88 2.47
C ALA A 310 8.46 -1.20 1.55
N ALA A 311 9.33 -2.11 1.95
CA ALA A 311 10.46 -2.54 1.14
C ALA A 311 10.01 -3.30 -0.12
N SER A 312 9.01 -4.18 0.01
CA SER A 312 8.43 -4.92 -1.10
C SER A 312 7.74 -4.00 -2.12
N ALA A 313 6.98 -3.02 -1.64
CA ALA A 313 6.34 -2.03 -2.49
C ALA A 313 7.36 -1.16 -3.23
N LEU A 314 8.40 -0.67 -2.55
CA LEU A 314 9.47 0.11 -3.19
C LEU A 314 10.16 -0.69 -4.30
N ALA A 315 10.52 -1.95 -4.03
CA ALA A 315 11.15 -2.82 -5.04
C ALA A 315 10.25 -3.00 -6.28
N ALA A 316 8.93 -3.21 -6.07
CA ALA A 316 7.97 -3.32 -7.16
C ALA A 316 7.79 -1.99 -7.92
N GLN A 317 7.78 -0.84 -7.24
CA GLN A 317 7.69 0.48 -7.88
C GLN A 317 8.86 0.73 -8.84
N LEU A 318 10.08 0.33 -8.45
CA LEU A 318 11.27 0.41 -9.32
C LEU A 318 11.09 -0.47 -10.59
N LEU A 319 10.63 -1.71 -10.41
CA LEU A 319 10.37 -2.63 -11.51
C LEU A 319 9.33 -2.06 -12.48
N ILE A 320 8.21 -1.57 -11.96
CA ILE A 320 7.09 -1.06 -12.77
C ILE A 320 7.49 0.19 -13.55
N ALA A 321 8.18 1.13 -12.92
CA ALA A 321 8.61 2.36 -13.58
C ALA A 321 9.55 2.06 -14.75
N HIS A 322 10.49 1.12 -14.60
CA HIS A 322 11.34 0.66 -15.68
C HIS A 322 10.55 -0.08 -16.77
N LEU A 323 9.56 -0.90 -16.38
CA LEU A 323 8.72 -1.60 -17.35
C LEU A 323 7.90 -0.63 -18.20
N ALA A 324 7.30 0.40 -17.60
CA ALA A 324 6.52 1.41 -18.31
C ALA A 324 7.36 2.06 -19.41
N VAL A 325 8.58 2.51 -19.07
CA VAL A 325 9.51 3.12 -20.04
C VAL A 325 9.88 2.15 -21.17
N GLN A 326 10.13 0.88 -20.87
CA GLN A 326 10.50 -0.13 -21.86
C GLN A 326 9.34 -0.50 -22.79
N ARG A 327 8.11 -0.35 -22.32
CA ARG A 327 6.90 -0.49 -23.14
C ARG A 327 6.56 0.76 -23.96
N GLY A 328 7.38 1.83 -23.85
CA GLY A 328 7.16 3.10 -24.54
C GLY A 328 6.10 3.99 -23.88
N GLU A 329 5.71 3.67 -22.65
CA GLU A 329 4.73 4.43 -21.89
C GLU A 329 5.38 5.55 -21.06
N ASN A 330 4.60 6.56 -20.72
CA ASN A 330 5.01 7.63 -19.80
C ASN A 330 4.39 7.40 -18.40
N PRO A 331 5.16 6.87 -17.42
CA PRO A 331 4.61 6.59 -16.09
C PRO A 331 4.25 7.86 -15.29
N ASP A 332 4.76 9.04 -15.69
CA ASP A 332 4.51 10.29 -15.00
C ASP A 332 3.16 10.92 -15.38
N ALA A 333 2.71 10.67 -16.61
CA ALA A 333 1.47 11.20 -17.16
C ALA A 333 0.78 10.14 -18.03
N PRO A 334 0.27 9.05 -17.44
CA PRO A 334 -0.41 8.02 -18.18
C PRO A 334 -1.69 8.57 -18.83
N PRO A 335 -2.06 8.09 -20.04
CA PRO A 335 -3.22 8.60 -20.74
C PRO A 335 -4.51 8.34 -19.93
N ARG A 336 -5.45 9.29 -20.02
CA ARG A 336 -6.78 9.27 -19.37
C ARG A 336 -6.76 9.36 -17.83
N LEU A 337 -5.60 9.56 -17.20
CA LEU A 337 -5.48 9.72 -15.76
C LEU A 337 -5.07 11.15 -15.41
N SER A 338 -5.41 11.57 -14.21
CA SER A 338 -5.00 12.84 -13.62
C SER A 338 -4.57 12.63 -12.17
N LYS A 339 -3.67 13.50 -11.67
CA LYS A 339 -3.12 13.36 -10.30
C LYS A 339 -4.20 13.38 -9.22
N VAL A 340 -5.26 14.15 -9.41
CA VAL A 340 -6.38 14.23 -8.48
C VAL A 340 -7.65 13.79 -9.19
N THR A 341 -8.20 12.66 -8.75
CA THR A 341 -9.49 12.16 -9.23
C THR A 341 -10.60 12.70 -8.34
N ARG A 342 -11.63 13.27 -8.96
CA ARG A 342 -12.83 13.74 -8.25
C ARG A 342 -13.95 12.74 -8.44
N THR A 343 -14.34 12.05 -7.38
CA THR A 343 -15.50 11.16 -7.32
C THR A 343 -16.63 11.83 -6.53
N HIS A 344 -17.87 11.60 -6.97
CA HIS A 344 -19.09 12.15 -6.37
C HIS A 344 -19.95 11.05 -5.78
#